data_1ea62e211117a482fbc76277eff3118d
#
_entry.id   1ea62e211117a482fbc76277eff3118d
#
_cell.length_a   1.000
_cell.length_b   1.000
_cell.length_c   1.000
_cell.angle_alpha   90.00
_cell.angle_beta   90.00
_cell.angle_gamma   90.00
#
_symmetry.space_group_name_H-M   'P 1'
#
loop_
_entity.id
_entity.type
_entity.pdbx_description
1 polymer ?
#
loop_
_entity_poly.entity_id
_entity_poly.type
_entity_poly.pdbx_seq_one_letter_code
_entity_poly.pdbx_strand_id
1 'polypeptide(L)'
;MTAEVHSLMTVYKGWDGYQISLVRAIAPLSHDHLIYRPAAHLRSAGEIARHISEGRVGWFYRTFGVSSTAVANQVAAWRPGDGVEEHPAELVKGLEATWQMIENALTGWTVTDLAQTYPLSYQGNNYALPRQWILWRIMAHDLHHGGELAVTLGMQGITLPELGDEGGHITAPPLAEPS
;
A
#
# COMPACT_ATOMS: atom_id res chain seq x y z
N MET A 1 -26.18 -26.79 -3.59
CA MET A 1 -25.04 -26.02 -4.15
C MET A 1 -24.45 -25.21 -3.02
N THR A 2 -23.32 -25.61 -2.50
CA THR A 2 -22.55 -24.81 -1.54
C THR A 2 -21.96 -23.62 -2.31
N ALA A 3 -22.34 -22.40 -1.94
CA ALA A 3 -21.73 -21.20 -2.51
C ALA A 3 -20.21 -21.29 -2.28
N GLU A 4 -19.44 -21.18 -3.35
CA GLU A 4 -17.99 -21.13 -3.26
C GLU A 4 -17.61 -19.86 -2.49
N VAL A 5 -16.98 -20.01 -1.34
CA VAL A 5 -16.59 -18.89 -0.49
C VAL A 5 -15.27 -18.36 -1.02
N HIS A 6 -15.33 -17.30 -1.81
CA HIS A 6 -14.13 -16.64 -2.30
C HIS A 6 -13.45 -15.81 -1.21
N SER A 7 -12.11 -15.89 -1.13
CA SER A 7 -11.33 -15.01 -0.25
C SER A 7 -11.40 -13.56 -0.73
N LEU A 8 -11.16 -12.60 0.17
CA LEU A 8 -11.10 -11.19 -0.20
C LEU A 8 -9.93 -10.89 -1.15
N MET A 9 -8.91 -11.74 -1.22
CA MET A 9 -7.84 -11.58 -2.20
C MET A 9 -8.36 -11.66 -3.64
N THR A 10 -9.39 -12.47 -3.90
CA THR A 10 -10.07 -12.52 -5.20
C THR A 10 -10.89 -11.26 -5.48
N VAL A 11 -11.54 -10.69 -4.45
CA VAL A 11 -12.35 -9.46 -4.56
C VAL A 11 -11.49 -8.23 -4.84
N TYR A 12 -10.32 -8.17 -4.20
CA TYR A 12 -9.37 -7.04 -4.32
C TYR A 12 -8.22 -7.35 -5.30
N LYS A 13 -8.44 -8.27 -6.23
CA LYS A 13 -7.47 -8.57 -7.29
C LYS A 13 -7.17 -7.30 -8.10
N GLY A 14 -5.87 -7.05 -8.35
CA GLY A 14 -5.37 -5.84 -8.99
C GLY A 14 -4.60 -4.94 -8.02
N TRP A 15 -4.88 -5.01 -6.71
CA TRP A 15 -4.06 -4.31 -5.71
C TRP A 15 -2.64 -4.91 -5.62
N ASP A 16 -2.51 -6.21 -5.87
CA ASP A 16 -1.22 -6.89 -6.05
C ASP A 16 -0.41 -6.32 -7.23
N GLY A 17 -1.07 -6.04 -8.36
CA GLY A 17 -0.44 -5.38 -9.50
C GLY A 17 0.04 -3.97 -9.16
N TYR A 18 -0.76 -3.21 -8.42
CA TYR A 18 -0.36 -1.88 -7.94
C TYR A 18 0.86 -1.95 -7.01
N GLN A 19 0.89 -2.93 -6.11
CA GLN A 19 2.05 -3.19 -5.25
C GLN A 19 3.33 -3.45 -6.04
N ILE A 20 3.24 -4.27 -7.10
CA ILE A 20 4.38 -4.55 -7.97
C ILE A 20 4.86 -3.26 -8.66
N SER A 21 3.95 -2.42 -9.12
CA SER A 21 4.28 -1.12 -9.74
C SER A 21 5.01 -0.19 -8.76
N LEU A 22 4.58 -0.14 -7.49
CA LEU A 22 5.27 0.64 -6.44
C LEU A 22 6.70 0.14 -6.23
N VAL A 23 6.90 -1.17 -6.11
CA VAL A 23 8.23 -1.77 -5.92
C VAL A 23 9.14 -1.47 -7.12
N ARG A 24 8.64 -1.65 -8.35
CA ARG A 24 9.39 -1.34 -9.57
C ARG A 24 9.74 0.13 -9.71
N ALA A 25 8.90 1.02 -9.21
CA ALA A 25 9.17 2.45 -9.19
C ALA A 25 10.31 2.82 -8.24
N ILE A 26 10.40 2.18 -7.06
CA ILE A 26 11.36 2.51 -6.01
C ILE A 26 12.70 1.79 -6.18
N ALA A 27 12.69 0.52 -6.58
CA ALA A 27 13.88 -0.34 -6.60
C ALA A 27 15.09 0.24 -7.37
N PRO A 28 14.93 0.91 -8.55
CA PRO A 28 16.05 1.44 -9.33
C PRO A 28 16.52 2.83 -8.90
N LEU A 29 15.88 3.47 -7.90
CA LEU A 29 16.16 4.85 -7.55
C LEU A 29 17.52 5.00 -6.85
N SER A 30 18.20 6.10 -7.11
CA SER A 30 19.36 6.53 -6.33
C SER A 30 18.95 7.28 -5.08
N HIS A 31 19.91 7.49 -4.17
CA HIS A 31 19.74 8.38 -3.01
C HIS A 31 19.22 9.77 -3.44
N ASP A 32 19.84 10.37 -4.48
CA ASP A 32 19.45 11.71 -4.94
C ASP A 32 18.01 11.77 -5.45
N HIS A 33 17.54 10.70 -6.11
CA HIS A 33 16.13 10.58 -6.52
C HIS A 33 15.19 10.52 -5.31
N LEU A 34 15.58 9.80 -4.26
CA LEU A 34 14.74 9.60 -3.08
C LEU A 34 14.61 10.84 -2.21
N ILE A 35 15.69 11.64 -2.08
CA ILE A 35 15.67 12.86 -1.24
C ILE A 35 15.09 14.07 -1.96
N TYR A 36 14.89 14.01 -3.28
CA TYR A 36 14.30 15.11 -4.05
C TYR A 36 12.90 15.47 -3.55
N ARG A 37 12.71 16.77 -3.31
CA ARG A 37 11.43 17.38 -2.94
C ARG A 37 10.99 18.38 -4.00
N PRO A 38 9.78 18.27 -4.54
CA PRO A 38 9.25 19.27 -5.48
C PRO A 38 9.19 20.68 -4.88
N ALA A 39 8.96 20.77 -3.57
CA ALA A 39 9.02 22.01 -2.79
C ALA A 39 9.34 21.67 -1.32
N ALA A 40 9.86 22.62 -0.56
CA ALA A 40 10.31 22.42 0.81
C ALA A 40 9.23 21.87 1.78
N HIS A 41 7.97 22.15 1.52
CA HIS A 41 6.83 21.68 2.32
C HIS A 41 6.20 20.37 1.83
N LEU A 42 6.67 19.83 0.70
CA LEU A 42 6.19 18.57 0.13
C LEU A 42 7.11 17.41 0.55
N ARG A 43 6.56 16.20 0.51
CA ARG A 43 7.32 14.99 0.76
C ARG A 43 8.31 14.72 -0.38
N SER A 44 9.44 14.12 -0.04
CA SER A 44 10.34 13.51 -1.01
C SER A 44 9.77 12.18 -1.51
N ALA A 45 10.34 11.65 -2.62
CA ALA A 45 9.94 10.35 -3.15
C ALA A 45 10.13 9.23 -2.11
N GLY A 46 11.22 9.24 -1.37
CA GLY A 46 11.48 8.27 -0.30
C GLY A 46 10.50 8.38 0.86
N GLU A 47 10.16 9.60 1.29
CA GLU A 47 9.16 9.82 2.34
C GLU A 47 7.75 9.38 1.92
N ILE A 48 7.41 9.51 0.63
CA ILE A 48 6.13 9.01 0.10
C ILE A 48 6.10 7.48 0.20
N ALA A 49 7.15 6.79 -0.27
CA ALA A 49 7.24 5.34 -0.21
C ALA A 49 7.23 4.80 1.23
N ARG A 50 7.94 5.45 2.14
CA ARG A 50 7.93 5.18 3.58
C ARG A 50 6.51 5.32 4.13
N HIS A 51 5.82 6.42 3.82
CA HIS A 51 4.48 6.72 4.31
C HIS A 51 3.43 5.68 3.86
N ILE A 52 3.55 5.14 2.64
CA ILE A 52 2.69 4.04 2.18
C ILE A 52 2.85 2.83 3.12
N SER A 53 4.08 2.41 3.40
CA SER A 53 4.35 1.27 4.28
C SER A 53 3.86 1.50 5.72
N GLU A 54 4.10 2.69 6.28
CA GLU A 54 3.63 3.08 7.62
C GLU A 54 2.11 3.11 7.72
N GLY A 55 1.42 3.60 6.69
CA GLY A 55 -0.04 3.62 6.61
C GLY A 55 -0.63 2.21 6.63
N ARG A 56 -0.06 1.29 5.86
CA ARG A 56 -0.47 -0.12 5.85
C ARG A 56 -0.32 -0.78 7.22
N VAL A 57 0.83 -0.60 7.89
CA VAL A 57 1.05 -1.10 9.25
C VAL A 57 0.06 -0.48 10.24
N GLY A 58 -0.19 0.83 10.13
CA GLY A 58 -1.13 1.54 10.98
C GLY A 58 -2.51 0.89 10.99
N TRP A 59 -3.02 0.53 9.85
CA TRP A 59 -4.35 -0.04 9.71
C TRP A 59 -4.39 -1.56 9.89
N PHE A 60 -3.52 -2.32 9.25
CA PHE A 60 -3.56 -3.79 9.32
C PHE A 60 -3.05 -4.31 10.67
N TYR A 61 -1.93 -3.83 11.14
CA TYR A 61 -1.36 -4.30 12.40
C TYR A 61 -2.07 -3.69 13.62
N ARG A 62 -2.20 -2.37 13.67
CA ARG A 62 -2.73 -1.69 14.87
C ARG A 62 -4.25 -1.77 14.99
N THR A 63 -4.97 -1.71 13.87
CA THR A 63 -6.44 -1.67 13.89
C THR A 63 -7.06 -3.06 13.77
N PHE A 64 -6.62 -3.86 12.81
CA PHE A 64 -7.15 -5.21 12.65
C PHE A 64 -6.54 -6.24 13.60
N GLY A 65 -5.41 -5.94 14.24
CA GLY A 65 -4.68 -6.91 15.06
C GLY A 65 -4.10 -8.06 14.25
N VAL A 66 -3.87 -7.87 12.95
CA VAL A 66 -3.28 -8.90 12.09
C VAL A 66 -1.84 -9.11 12.52
N SER A 67 -1.46 -10.38 12.71
CA SER A 67 -0.08 -10.75 13.04
C SER A 67 0.85 -10.25 11.95
N SER A 68 1.83 -9.44 12.33
CA SER A 68 2.83 -8.93 11.39
C SER A 68 4.02 -9.88 11.31
N THR A 69 4.64 -9.93 10.13
CA THR A 69 5.96 -10.55 9.98
C THR A 69 7.00 -9.76 10.77
N ALA A 70 8.18 -10.34 11.02
CA ALA A 70 9.29 -9.63 11.67
C ALA A 70 9.62 -8.30 10.96
N VAL A 71 9.51 -8.25 9.63
CA VAL A 71 9.79 -7.06 8.83
C VAL A 71 8.67 -6.01 8.93
N ALA A 72 7.39 -6.42 9.04
CA ALA A 72 6.30 -5.48 9.31
C ALA A 72 6.47 -4.87 10.71
N ASN A 73 6.96 -5.63 11.70
CA ASN A 73 7.36 -5.10 13.01
C ASN A 73 8.50 -4.09 12.89
N GLN A 74 9.47 -4.32 12.00
CA GLN A 74 10.56 -3.38 11.72
C GLN A 74 10.03 -2.06 11.14
N VAL A 75 9.11 -2.10 10.14
CA VAL A 75 8.44 -0.90 9.61
C VAL A 75 7.70 -0.16 10.73
N ALA A 76 6.99 -0.89 11.60
CA ALA A 76 6.31 -0.29 12.76
C ALA A 76 7.28 0.38 13.76
N ALA A 77 8.56 0.05 13.71
CA ALA A 77 9.61 0.61 14.55
C ALA A 77 10.35 1.81 13.94
N TRP A 78 10.15 2.11 12.66
CA TRP A 78 10.78 3.27 12.02
C TRP A 78 10.50 4.57 12.77
N ARG A 79 11.49 5.41 12.86
CA ARG A 79 11.44 6.69 13.59
C ARG A 79 11.82 7.84 12.67
N PRO A 80 11.29 9.05 12.91
CA PRO A 80 11.78 10.24 12.21
C PRO A 80 13.29 10.38 12.34
N GLY A 81 13.98 10.57 11.22
CA GLY A 81 15.43 10.77 11.17
C GLY A 81 16.26 9.48 11.21
N ASP A 82 15.68 8.30 11.06
CA ASP A 82 16.41 7.04 10.90
C ASP A 82 17.01 6.84 9.50
N GLY A 83 16.67 7.73 8.54
CA GLY A 83 17.21 7.73 7.19
C GLY A 83 16.68 6.63 6.27
N VAL A 84 15.67 5.86 6.68
CA VAL A 84 15.09 4.78 5.87
C VAL A 84 14.63 5.29 4.51
N GLU A 85 14.08 6.50 4.47
CA GLU A 85 13.60 7.17 3.26
C GLU A 85 14.67 7.46 2.21
N GLU A 86 15.96 7.30 2.57
CA GLU A 86 17.11 7.54 1.70
C GLU A 86 17.66 6.24 1.07
N HIS A 87 17.13 5.08 1.45
CA HIS A 87 17.63 3.75 1.08
C HIS A 87 16.59 2.94 0.29
N PRO A 88 16.74 2.79 -1.05
CA PRO A 88 15.76 2.08 -1.89
C PRO A 88 15.50 0.66 -1.41
N ALA A 89 16.56 -0.07 -1.04
CA ALA A 89 16.43 -1.46 -0.59
C ALA A 89 15.59 -1.61 0.70
N GLU A 90 15.70 -0.67 1.63
CA GLU A 90 14.91 -0.69 2.88
C GLU A 90 13.45 -0.32 2.60
N LEU A 91 13.20 0.64 1.71
CA LEU A 91 11.85 0.99 1.28
C LEU A 91 11.16 -0.17 0.55
N VAL A 92 11.86 -0.85 -0.36
CA VAL A 92 11.34 -2.05 -1.05
C VAL A 92 10.99 -3.14 -0.05
N LYS A 93 11.90 -3.47 0.89
CA LYS A 93 11.60 -4.44 1.96
C LYS A 93 10.34 -4.06 2.75
N GLY A 94 10.17 -2.78 3.07
CA GLY A 94 8.99 -2.28 3.77
C GLY A 94 7.71 -2.47 2.96
N LEU A 95 7.73 -2.11 1.67
CA LEU A 95 6.61 -2.29 0.75
C LEU A 95 6.23 -3.76 0.59
N GLU A 96 7.23 -4.66 0.40
CA GLU A 96 7.01 -6.10 0.25
C GLU A 96 6.47 -6.75 1.53
N ALA A 97 7.05 -6.42 2.68
CA ALA A 97 6.62 -6.98 3.95
C ALA A 97 5.22 -6.54 4.34
N THR A 98 4.89 -5.27 4.11
CA THR A 98 3.55 -4.75 4.40
C THR A 98 2.52 -5.29 3.42
N TRP A 99 2.90 -5.52 2.16
CA TRP A 99 2.05 -6.22 1.20
C TRP A 99 1.78 -7.67 1.63
N GLN A 100 2.81 -8.42 2.02
CA GLN A 100 2.64 -9.80 2.50
C GLN A 100 1.66 -9.88 3.69
N MET A 101 1.69 -8.90 4.58
CA MET A 101 0.73 -8.78 5.70
C MET A 101 -0.70 -8.58 5.17
N ILE A 102 -0.89 -7.70 4.17
CA ILE A 102 -2.18 -7.46 3.52
C ILE A 102 -2.68 -8.72 2.82
N GLU A 103 -1.85 -9.34 1.99
CA GLU A 103 -2.18 -10.53 1.21
C GLU A 103 -2.60 -11.70 2.12
N ASN A 104 -1.86 -11.95 3.19
CA ASN A 104 -2.19 -12.98 4.17
C ASN A 104 -3.56 -12.71 4.82
N ALA A 105 -3.84 -11.46 5.16
CA ALA A 105 -5.13 -11.10 5.75
C ALA A 105 -6.28 -11.26 4.74
N LEU A 106 -6.14 -10.75 3.52
CA LEU A 106 -7.16 -10.86 2.48
C LEU A 106 -7.40 -12.32 2.05
N THR A 107 -6.37 -13.16 2.07
CA THR A 107 -6.50 -14.60 1.80
C THR A 107 -7.32 -15.30 2.87
N GLY A 108 -7.17 -14.89 4.13
CA GLY A 108 -7.87 -15.47 5.27
C GLY A 108 -9.30 -14.95 5.48
N TRP A 109 -9.66 -13.83 4.85
CA TRP A 109 -10.98 -13.20 5.02
C TRP A 109 -11.90 -13.48 3.83
N THR A 110 -13.20 -13.44 4.11
CA THR A 110 -14.28 -13.64 3.14
C THR A 110 -15.18 -12.40 3.07
N VAL A 111 -16.11 -12.38 2.12
CA VAL A 111 -17.08 -11.28 1.98
C VAL A 111 -17.90 -11.08 3.27
N THR A 112 -18.20 -12.15 4.02
CA THR A 112 -18.95 -12.05 5.29
C THR A 112 -18.17 -11.30 6.38
N ASP A 113 -16.83 -11.29 6.30
CA ASP A 113 -15.97 -10.60 7.25
C ASP A 113 -15.94 -9.07 7.04
N LEU A 114 -16.43 -8.58 5.90
CA LEU A 114 -16.41 -7.14 5.57
C LEU A 114 -17.25 -6.29 6.52
N ALA A 115 -18.28 -6.85 7.12
CA ALA A 115 -19.16 -6.17 8.08
C ALA A 115 -18.59 -6.09 9.50
N GLN A 116 -17.50 -6.82 9.81
CA GLN A 116 -16.88 -6.74 11.14
C GLN A 116 -16.40 -5.31 11.42
N THR A 117 -16.73 -4.79 12.62
CA THR A 117 -16.42 -3.42 13.00
C THR A 117 -15.26 -3.34 14.00
N TYR A 118 -14.54 -2.22 13.93
CA TYR A 118 -13.40 -1.89 14.78
C TYR A 118 -13.62 -0.52 15.43
N PRO A 119 -13.38 -0.38 16.75
CA PRO A 119 -13.56 0.89 17.43
C PRO A 119 -12.45 1.87 17.05
N LEU A 120 -12.82 3.12 16.83
CA LEU A 120 -11.87 4.23 16.63
C LEU A 120 -12.40 5.47 17.36
N SER A 121 -11.58 6.07 18.23
CA SER A 121 -11.86 7.39 18.80
C SER A 121 -11.06 8.45 18.06
N TYR A 122 -11.75 9.43 17.49
CA TYR A 122 -11.11 10.50 16.71
C TYR A 122 -11.87 11.82 16.90
N GLN A 123 -11.17 12.88 17.20
CA GLN A 123 -11.71 14.23 17.41
C GLN A 123 -12.93 14.27 18.37
N GLY A 124 -12.83 13.53 19.49
CA GLY A 124 -13.88 13.46 20.50
C GLY A 124 -15.08 12.59 20.16
N ASN A 125 -15.11 11.98 18.99
CA ASN A 125 -16.16 11.05 18.57
C ASN A 125 -15.67 9.60 18.61
N ASN A 126 -16.60 8.68 18.86
CA ASN A 126 -16.36 7.23 18.80
C ASN A 126 -17.04 6.65 17.56
N TYR A 127 -16.27 5.90 16.79
CA TYR A 127 -16.69 5.28 15.55
C TYR A 127 -16.61 3.76 15.67
N ALA A 128 -17.49 3.06 14.96
CA ALA A 128 -17.40 1.62 14.71
C ALA A 128 -17.15 1.45 13.20
N LEU A 129 -15.87 1.31 12.84
CA LEU A 129 -15.48 1.28 11.43
C LEU A 129 -15.63 -0.13 10.85
N PRO A 130 -16.47 -0.34 9.82
CA PRO A 130 -16.54 -1.63 9.12
C PRO A 130 -15.20 -1.95 8.44
N ARG A 131 -14.82 -3.24 8.40
CA ARG A 131 -13.62 -3.70 7.68
C ARG A 131 -13.61 -3.22 6.23
N GLN A 132 -14.75 -3.27 5.54
CA GLN A 132 -14.90 -2.76 4.18
C GLN A 132 -14.44 -1.30 4.05
N TRP A 133 -14.86 -0.42 4.98
CA TRP A 133 -14.47 0.98 4.95
C TRP A 133 -12.97 1.16 5.14
N ILE A 134 -12.38 0.38 6.06
CA ILE A 134 -10.94 0.44 6.33
C ILE A 134 -10.13 -0.06 5.13
N LEU A 135 -10.53 -1.18 4.49
CA LEU A 135 -9.87 -1.70 3.30
C LEU A 135 -9.91 -0.69 2.15
N TRP A 136 -11.09 -0.09 1.90
CA TRP A 136 -11.21 1.01 0.94
C TRP A 136 -10.27 2.16 1.27
N ARG A 137 -10.22 2.58 2.53
CA ARG A 137 -9.36 3.68 3.00
C ARG A 137 -7.88 3.41 2.73
N ILE A 138 -7.41 2.19 2.96
CA ILE A 138 -6.00 1.82 2.76
C ILE A 138 -5.67 1.74 1.27
N MET A 139 -6.54 1.12 0.49
CA MET A 139 -6.35 1.06 -0.97
C MET A 139 -6.33 2.47 -1.58
N ALA A 140 -7.27 3.33 -1.19
CA ALA A 140 -7.29 4.72 -1.64
C ALA A 140 -6.04 5.50 -1.19
N HIS A 141 -5.48 5.20 -0.01
CA HIS A 141 -4.24 5.77 0.47
C HIS A 141 -3.04 5.35 -0.41
N ASP A 142 -2.94 4.08 -0.76
CA ASP A 142 -1.88 3.59 -1.65
C ASP A 142 -1.96 4.24 -3.03
N LEU A 143 -3.17 4.32 -3.61
CA LEU A 143 -3.40 4.95 -4.92
C LEU A 143 -3.07 6.45 -4.89
N HIS A 144 -3.50 7.15 -3.84
CA HIS A 144 -3.22 8.59 -3.67
C HIS A 144 -1.72 8.86 -3.62
N HIS A 145 -1.01 8.16 -2.75
CA HIS A 145 0.44 8.36 -2.58
C HIS A 145 1.28 7.80 -3.73
N GLY A 146 0.80 6.77 -4.41
CA GLY A 146 1.43 6.31 -5.64
C GLY A 146 1.31 7.34 -6.78
N GLY A 147 0.18 8.05 -6.87
CA GLY A 147 0.04 9.20 -7.77
C GLY A 147 0.98 10.36 -7.42
N GLU A 148 1.13 10.70 -6.13
CA GLU A 148 2.13 11.68 -5.67
C GLU A 148 3.55 11.26 -6.05
N LEU A 149 3.87 9.97 -5.88
CA LEU A 149 5.17 9.40 -6.25
C LEU A 149 5.43 9.52 -7.75
N ALA A 150 4.45 9.15 -8.58
CA ALA A 150 4.56 9.26 -10.04
C ALA A 150 4.84 10.69 -10.50
N VAL A 151 4.13 11.67 -9.94
CA VAL A 151 4.37 13.10 -10.21
C VAL A 151 5.76 13.53 -9.75
N THR A 152 6.15 13.17 -8.52
CA THR A 152 7.45 13.55 -7.93
C THR A 152 8.63 13.00 -8.72
N LEU A 153 8.53 11.77 -9.22
CA LEU A 153 9.55 11.14 -10.06
C LEU A 153 9.52 11.70 -11.49
N GLY A 154 8.33 11.97 -12.04
CA GLY A 154 8.17 12.62 -13.35
C GLY A 154 8.84 14.00 -13.40
N MET A 155 8.79 14.78 -12.33
CA MET A 155 9.49 16.08 -12.20
C MET A 155 11.02 15.93 -12.23
N GLN A 156 11.55 14.74 -11.99
CA GLN A 156 12.96 14.39 -12.11
C GLN A 156 13.31 13.77 -13.48
N GLY A 157 12.34 13.71 -14.41
CA GLY A 157 12.52 13.09 -15.72
C GLY A 157 12.47 11.55 -15.68
N ILE A 158 12.00 10.94 -14.61
CA ILE A 158 11.87 9.48 -14.47
C ILE A 158 10.49 9.06 -14.99
N THR A 159 10.47 8.28 -16.06
CA THR A 159 9.24 7.75 -16.64
C THR A 159 8.83 6.46 -15.94
N LEU A 160 7.60 6.39 -15.50
CA LEU A 160 6.99 5.23 -14.84
C LEU A 160 5.71 4.82 -15.57
N PRO A 161 5.79 4.09 -16.70
CA PRO A 161 4.60 3.74 -17.49
C PRO A 161 3.55 3.01 -16.64
N GLU A 162 3.97 1.99 -15.88
CA GLU A 162 3.05 1.18 -15.08
C GLU A 162 2.34 1.97 -13.98
N LEU A 163 3.05 2.84 -13.26
CA LEU A 163 2.49 3.61 -12.16
C LEU A 163 1.84 4.92 -12.63
N GLY A 164 2.43 5.58 -13.64
CA GLY A 164 1.96 6.85 -14.19
C GLY A 164 0.84 6.66 -15.19
N ASP A 165 1.18 6.17 -16.38
CA ASP A 165 0.26 6.10 -17.52
C ASP A 165 -0.81 5.01 -17.35
N GLU A 166 -0.44 3.85 -16.81
CA GLU A 166 -1.34 2.71 -16.60
C GLU A 166 -2.01 2.72 -15.21
N GLY A 167 -1.66 3.67 -14.35
CA GLY A 167 -2.23 3.81 -13.01
C GLY A 167 -2.05 2.58 -12.12
N GLY A 168 -0.99 1.80 -12.33
CA GLY A 168 -0.72 0.55 -11.62
C GLY A 168 -1.48 -0.67 -12.16
N HIS A 169 -2.17 -0.56 -13.29
CA HIS A 169 -2.94 -1.66 -13.89
C HIS A 169 -2.07 -2.57 -14.77
N ILE A 170 -1.01 -3.16 -14.20
CA ILE A 170 -0.16 -4.12 -14.92
C ILE A 170 -0.79 -5.51 -15.07
N THR A 171 -1.87 -5.77 -14.34
CA THR A 171 -2.61 -7.03 -14.43
C THR A 171 -3.65 -6.92 -15.55
N ALA A 172 -3.44 -7.65 -16.64
CA ALA A 172 -4.42 -7.70 -17.72
C ALA A 172 -5.78 -8.23 -17.23
N PRO A 173 -6.90 -7.68 -17.71
CA PRO A 173 -8.21 -8.23 -17.41
C PRO A 173 -8.33 -9.65 -18.00
N PRO A 174 -9.19 -10.52 -17.44
CA PRO A 174 -9.43 -11.84 -17.99
C PRO A 174 -10.00 -11.74 -19.42
N LEU A 175 -9.52 -12.61 -20.31
CA LEU A 175 -10.07 -12.71 -21.65
C LEU A 175 -11.50 -13.24 -21.61
N ALA A 176 -12.34 -12.76 -22.51
CA ALA A 176 -13.67 -13.33 -22.69
C ALA A 176 -13.56 -14.78 -23.18
N GLU A 177 -14.41 -15.67 -22.67
CA GLU A 177 -14.54 -17.01 -23.21
C GLU A 177 -14.97 -16.92 -24.70
N PRO A 178 -14.38 -17.73 -25.59
CA PRO A 178 -14.85 -17.79 -26.98
C PRO A 178 -16.33 -18.22 -27.02
N SER A 179 -17.17 -17.43 -27.63
CA SER A 179 -18.59 -17.69 -27.83
C SER A 179 -18.84 -18.82 -28.83
#